data_1d1212fa48b65d4514737cc82a9f9154
#
_entry.id   1d1212fa48b65d4514737cc82a9f9154
#
_cell.length_a   1.000
_cell.length_b   1.000
_cell.length_c   1.000
_cell.angle_alpha   90.00
_cell.angle_beta   90.00
_cell.angle_gamma   90.00
#
_symmetry.space_group_name_H-M   'P 1'
#
loop_
_entity.id
_entity.type
_entity.pdbx_description
1 polymer ?
#
loop_
_entity_poly.entity_id
_entity_poly.type
_entity_poly.pdbx_seq_one_letter_code
_entity_poly.pdbx_strand_id
1 'polypeptide(L)'
;MNQFEQFQSALELTKVSDTVFSFTPDSRYFVGNTPHGGYLLALMNKALTSMLPHPCAINSNVYYLDRTEPEPAELHVEIIRTSRGSSMGQVKLIQNEKITCLYSSLSSDFQYMKGHSGLATPLPEIMNSVSRDNFKVMNYENFKLGSTPSFIQQLDMSVHPDHAWWDRELSTDHADARCSAYLELQGGVADTFVLSYLSDILPPVVQNKYGPLGWIPTLALTCNIRQLPQTKQLFIDGLAKDISNGYFEQDCNIWDMDGNLVATSRQLAKILKSEEKISS
;
A
#
# COMPACT_ATOMS: atom_id res chain seq x y z
N MET A 1 0.65 2.06 -23.17
CA MET A 1 -0.03 1.55 -21.96
C MET A 1 -0.07 2.68 -20.94
N ASN A 2 -1.25 3.02 -20.41
CA ASN A 2 -1.37 3.97 -19.30
C ASN A 2 -0.97 3.30 -17.97
N GLN A 3 -0.87 4.08 -16.87
CA GLN A 3 -0.41 3.56 -15.56
C GLN A 3 -1.31 2.43 -15.02
N PHE A 4 -2.64 2.55 -15.18
CA PHE A 4 -3.59 1.52 -14.75
C PHE A 4 -3.38 0.21 -15.53
N GLU A 5 -3.26 0.27 -16.87
CA GLU A 5 -2.99 -0.92 -17.71
C GLU A 5 -1.62 -1.54 -17.38
N GLN A 6 -0.60 -0.73 -17.11
CA GLN A 6 0.71 -1.21 -16.70
C GLN A 6 0.65 -1.95 -15.37
N PHE A 7 -0.13 -1.44 -14.40
CA PHE A 7 -0.32 -2.11 -13.13
C PHE A 7 -1.06 -3.44 -13.30
N GLN A 8 -2.15 -3.47 -14.11
CA GLN A 8 -2.87 -4.72 -14.39
C GLN A 8 -1.96 -5.76 -15.06
N SER A 9 -1.11 -5.33 -16.00
CA SER A 9 -0.11 -6.20 -16.65
C SER A 9 0.94 -6.74 -15.66
N ALA A 10 1.37 -5.91 -14.70
CA ALA A 10 2.33 -6.35 -13.67
C ALA A 10 1.75 -7.36 -12.67
N LEU A 11 0.43 -7.53 -12.65
CA LEU A 11 -0.27 -8.53 -11.83
C LEU A 11 -0.57 -9.83 -12.60
N GLU A 12 -0.02 -10.03 -13.79
CA GLU A 12 -0.22 -11.28 -14.53
C GLU A 12 0.44 -12.47 -13.81
N LEU A 13 -0.33 -13.55 -13.68
CA LEU A 13 0.06 -14.78 -13.02
C LEU A 13 -0.03 -15.95 -13.98
N THR A 14 0.97 -16.82 -13.96
CA THR A 14 0.95 -18.07 -14.72
C THR A 14 0.49 -19.21 -13.81
N LYS A 15 -0.61 -19.88 -14.16
CA LYS A 15 -1.11 -21.03 -13.40
C LYS A 15 -0.17 -22.23 -13.60
N VAL A 16 0.41 -22.74 -12.51
CA VAL A 16 1.32 -23.91 -12.49
C VAL A 16 0.55 -25.18 -12.13
N SER A 17 -0.39 -25.09 -11.18
CA SER A 17 -1.27 -26.17 -10.77
C SER A 17 -2.63 -25.62 -10.34
N ASP A 18 -3.50 -26.46 -9.79
CA ASP A 18 -4.82 -25.99 -9.32
C ASP A 18 -4.74 -24.94 -8.20
N THR A 19 -3.69 -24.95 -7.40
CA THR A 19 -3.51 -24.07 -6.25
C THR A 19 -2.22 -23.28 -6.26
N VAL A 20 -1.42 -23.37 -7.33
CA VAL A 20 -0.12 -22.72 -7.44
C VAL A 20 -0.06 -21.84 -8.68
N PHE A 21 0.37 -20.61 -8.49
CA PHE A 21 0.68 -19.65 -9.54
C PHE A 21 2.14 -19.24 -9.46
N SER A 22 2.78 -18.99 -10.60
CA SER A 22 4.11 -18.41 -10.70
C SER A 22 4.07 -16.99 -11.26
N PHE A 23 5.02 -16.17 -10.88
CA PHE A 23 5.23 -14.83 -11.41
C PHE A 23 6.70 -14.42 -11.28
N THR A 24 7.11 -13.42 -12.03
CA THR A 24 8.36 -12.71 -11.80
C THR A 24 8.02 -11.27 -11.41
N PRO A 25 8.53 -10.77 -10.27
CA PRO A 25 8.22 -9.41 -9.84
C PRO A 25 8.63 -8.37 -10.90
N ASP A 26 7.73 -7.43 -11.20
CA ASP A 26 7.98 -6.38 -12.17
C ASP A 26 8.81 -5.25 -11.54
N SER A 27 9.99 -4.99 -12.09
CA SER A 27 10.94 -4.00 -11.57
C SER A 27 10.42 -2.56 -11.53
N ARG A 28 9.32 -2.26 -12.24
CA ARG A 28 8.64 -0.97 -12.15
C ARG A 28 8.04 -0.70 -10.76
N TYR A 29 7.82 -1.75 -9.96
CA TYR A 29 7.20 -1.68 -8.63
C TYR A 29 8.18 -2.06 -7.52
N PHE A 30 9.40 -1.52 -7.56
CA PHE A 30 10.46 -1.82 -6.59
C PHE A 30 10.81 -0.62 -5.72
N VAL A 31 11.35 -0.93 -4.55
CA VAL A 31 12.11 -0.03 -3.68
C VAL A 31 13.55 -0.53 -3.65
N GLY A 32 14.44 0.14 -4.38
CA GLY A 32 15.76 -0.39 -4.66
C GLY A 32 15.68 -1.71 -5.46
N ASN A 33 16.17 -2.81 -4.90
CA ASN A 33 16.10 -4.14 -5.51
C ASN A 33 15.04 -5.05 -4.86
N THR A 34 14.07 -4.48 -4.14
CA THR A 34 13.05 -5.27 -3.44
C THR A 34 11.67 -4.90 -3.97
N PRO A 35 10.83 -5.86 -4.36
CA PRO A 35 9.45 -5.60 -4.72
C PRO A 35 8.72 -4.86 -3.60
N HIS A 36 7.93 -3.84 -3.96
CA HIS A 36 7.14 -3.04 -3.04
C HIS A 36 6.07 -3.90 -2.32
N GLY A 37 5.89 -3.69 -1.01
CA GLY A 37 4.99 -4.53 -0.21
C GLY A 37 3.54 -4.49 -0.66
N GLY A 38 3.01 -3.32 -0.99
CA GLY A 38 1.65 -3.18 -1.54
C GLY A 38 1.47 -3.85 -2.90
N TYR A 39 2.51 -3.89 -3.74
CA TYR A 39 2.49 -4.63 -5.00
C TYR A 39 2.43 -6.15 -4.75
N LEU A 40 3.21 -6.68 -3.81
CA LEU A 40 3.13 -8.09 -3.41
C LEU A 40 1.77 -8.42 -2.79
N LEU A 41 1.19 -7.51 -2.00
CA LEU A 41 -0.16 -7.66 -1.45
C LEU A 41 -1.20 -7.79 -2.58
N ALA A 42 -1.12 -6.95 -3.62
CA ALA A 42 -2.02 -7.00 -4.77
C ALA A 42 -1.90 -8.30 -5.57
N LEU A 43 -0.67 -8.82 -5.76
CA LEU A 43 -0.42 -10.12 -6.40
C LEU A 43 -1.06 -11.28 -5.63
N MET A 44 -0.85 -11.33 -4.31
CA MET A 44 -1.44 -12.36 -3.44
C MET A 44 -2.97 -12.26 -3.40
N ASN A 45 -3.50 -11.03 -3.39
CA ASN A 45 -4.93 -10.77 -3.50
C ASN A 45 -5.48 -11.32 -4.83
N LYS A 46 -4.82 -11.02 -5.96
CA LYS A 46 -5.23 -11.52 -7.28
C LYS A 46 -5.20 -13.04 -7.36
N ALA A 47 -4.14 -13.70 -6.86
CA ALA A 47 -4.03 -15.15 -6.84
C ALA A 47 -5.21 -15.77 -6.06
N LEU A 48 -5.48 -15.29 -4.85
CA LEU A 48 -6.56 -15.84 -4.04
C LEU A 48 -7.94 -15.60 -4.67
N THR A 49 -8.26 -14.35 -5.05
CA THR A 49 -9.59 -14.01 -5.55
C THR A 49 -9.90 -14.63 -6.90
N SER A 50 -8.88 -14.96 -7.72
CA SER A 50 -9.07 -15.71 -8.97
C SER A 50 -9.62 -17.12 -8.77
N MET A 51 -9.49 -17.67 -7.55
CA MET A 51 -9.97 -19.00 -7.18
C MET A 51 -11.28 -18.97 -6.37
N LEU A 52 -11.79 -17.79 -6.06
CA LEU A 52 -12.95 -17.60 -5.20
C LEU A 52 -14.18 -17.14 -6.00
N PRO A 53 -15.41 -17.49 -5.60
CA PRO A 53 -16.62 -16.89 -6.14
C PRO A 53 -16.83 -15.43 -5.73
N HIS A 54 -16.02 -14.92 -4.77
CA HIS A 54 -16.09 -13.58 -4.22
C HIS A 54 -14.86 -12.79 -4.66
N PRO A 55 -15.00 -11.85 -5.64
CA PRO A 55 -13.87 -11.25 -6.35
C PRO A 55 -13.15 -10.14 -5.58
N CYS A 56 -13.74 -9.66 -4.46
CA CYS A 56 -13.24 -8.48 -3.76
C CYS A 56 -12.70 -8.86 -2.38
N ALA A 57 -11.40 -8.74 -2.17
CA ALA A 57 -10.80 -8.83 -0.85
C ALA A 57 -11.21 -7.61 -0.02
N ILE A 58 -12.08 -7.81 0.95
CA ILE A 58 -12.60 -6.73 1.81
C ILE A 58 -11.78 -6.53 3.08
N ASN A 59 -11.02 -7.54 3.50
CA ASN A 59 -10.02 -7.48 4.54
C ASN A 59 -8.85 -8.36 4.15
N SER A 60 -7.65 -7.83 4.23
CA SER A 60 -6.39 -8.51 3.89
C SER A 60 -5.38 -8.29 5.01
N ASN A 61 -4.63 -9.35 5.34
CA ASN A 61 -3.54 -9.30 6.29
C ASN A 61 -2.33 -9.99 5.68
N VAL A 62 -1.17 -9.33 5.72
CA VAL A 62 0.09 -9.89 5.25
C VAL A 62 1.18 -9.71 6.28
N TYR A 63 1.99 -10.75 6.45
CA TYR A 63 3.28 -10.72 7.14
C TYR A 63 4.38 -10.83 6.12
N TYR A 64 5.32 -9.89 6.13
CA TYR A 64 6.55 -9.91 5.33
C TYR A 64 7.62 -10.57 6.19
N LEU A 65 7.86 -11.87 5.95
CA LEU A 65 8.70 -12.72 6.81
C LEU A 65 10.16 -12.68 6.41
N ASP A 66 10.43 -12.52 5.11
CA ASP A 66 11.77 -12.41 4.55
C ASP A 66 11.70 -11.48 3.33
N ARG A 67 12.86 -11.04 2.86
CA ARG A 67 12.96 -10.23 1.66
C ARG A 67 12.58 -11.06 0.43
N THR A 68 11.67 -10.54 -0.37
CA THR A 68 11.41 -11.08 -1.71
C THR A 68 12.41 -10.48 -2.69
N GLU A 69 13.07 -11.33 -3.49
CA GLU A 69 14.10 -10.93 -4.46
C GLU A 69 13.47 -10.69 -5.86
N PRO A 70 14.19 -10.00 -6.79
CA PRO A 70 13.73 -9.74 -8.16
C PRO A 70 13.83 -10.99 -9.06
N GLU A 71 13.44 -12.14 -8.56
CA GLU A 71 13.54 -13.45 -9.19
C GLU A 71 12.17 -14.13 -9.24
N PRO A 72 11.97 -15.17 -10.07
CA PRO A 72 10.72 -15.93 -10.10
C PRO A 72 10.31 -16.43 -8.72
N ALA A 73 9.01 -16.40 -8.43
CA ALA A 73 8.42 -16.82 -7.18
C ALA A 73 7.09 -17.55 -7.44
N GLU A 74 6.59 -18.24 -6.42
CA GLU A 74 5.34 -18.96 -6.45
C GLU A 74 4.38 -18.45 -5.37
N LEU A 75 3.08 -18.46 -5.72
CA LEU A 75 1.97 -18.17 -4.83
C LEU A 75 1.18 -19.47 -4.62
N HIS A 76 1.27 -20.02 -3.43
CA HIS A 76 0.55 -21.21 -3.02
C HIS A 76 -0.73 -20.81 -2.30
N VAL A 77 -1.88 -21.11 -2.92
CA VAL A 77 -3.20 -20.68 -2.46
C VAL A 77 -3.90 -21.81 -1.72
N GLU A 78 -4.51 -21.49 -0.58
CA GLU A 78 -5.36 -22.39 0.19
C GLU A 78 -6.70 -21.71 0.46
N ILE A 79 -7.80 -22.34 0.04
CA ILE A 79 -9.16 -21.89 0.35
C ILE A 79 -9.55 -22.51 1.69
N ILE A 80 -9.76 -21.67 2.70
CA ILE A 80 -10.12 -22.11 4.06
C ILE A 80 -11.64 -22.35 4.17
N ARG A 81 -12.43 -21.41 3.59
CA ARG A 81 -13.88 -21.46 3.68
C ARG A 81 -14.53 -20.70 2.53
N THR A 82 -15.61 -21.25 2.01
CA THR A 82 -16.54 -20.55 1.10
C THR A 82 -17.96 -20.65 1.66
N SER A 83 -18.67 -19.54 1.69
CA SER A 83 -20.07 -19.45 2.09
C SER A 83 -20.84 -18.63 1.05
N ARG A 84 -22.13 -18.42 1.25
CA ARG A 84 -22.97 -17.64 0.32
C ARG A 84 -22.52 -16.18 0.17
N GLY A 85 -22.05 -15.54 1.24
CA GLY A 85 -21.75 -14.09 1.24
C GLY A 85 -20.27 -13.75 1.36
N SER A 86 -19.40 -14.74 1.63
CA SER A 86 -17.96 -14.49 1.78
C SER A 86 -17.15 -15.77 1.65
N SER A 87 -15.90 -15.59 1.27
CA SER A 87 -14.87 -16.63 1.27
C SER A 87 -13.67 -16.17 2.08
N MET A 88 -12.95 -17.13 2.64
CA MET A 88 -11.69 -16.88 3.34
C MET A 88 -10.62 -17.83 2.78
N GLY A 89 -9.44 -17.32 2.56
CA GLY A 89 -8.29 -18.10 2.14
C GLY A 89 -6.97 -17.47 2.54
N GLN A 90 -5.90 -18.18 2.25
CA GLN A 90 -4.55 -17.72 2.49
C GLN A 90 -3.65 -18.01 1.29
N VAL A 91 -2.56 -17.24 1.20
CA VAL A 91 -1.52 -17.40 0.19
C VAL A 91 -0.17 -17.37 0.86
N LYS A 92 0.70 -18.29 0.50
CA LYS A 92 2.13 -18.26 0.82
C LYS A 92 2.89 -17.85 -0.42
N LEU A 93 3.64 -16.75 -0.34
CA LEU A 93 4.63 -16.42 -1.36
C LEU A 93 5.90 -17.18 -1.03
N ILE A 94 6.35 -18.01 -1.95
CA ILE A 94 7.51 -18.90 -1.79
C ILE A 94 8.55 -18.54 -2.84
N GLN A 95 9.78 -18.34 -2.38
CA GLN A 95 10.94 -18.09 -3.23
C GLN A 95 12.17 -18.77 -2.61
N ASN A 96 12.95 -19.50 -3.43
CA ASN A 96 14.12 -20.24 -2.97
C ASN A 96 13.81 -21.14 -1.77
N GLU A 97 12.69 -21.90 -1.84
CA GLU A 97 12.20 -22.81 -0.80
C GLU A 97 11.81 -22.16 0.54
N LYS A 98 11.76 -20.80 0.59
CA LYS A 98 11.39 -20.04 1.78
C LYS A 98 10.05 -19.33 1.58
N ILE A 99 9.26 -19.26 2.64
CA ILE A 99 8.07 -18.40 2.68
C ILE A 99 8.56 -16.97 2.95
N THR A 100 8.45 -16.07 1.96
CA THR A 100 8.81 -14.66 2.11
C THR A 100 7.62 -13.81 2.56
N CYS A 101 6.39 -14.18 2.17
CA CYS A 101 5.18 -13.55 2.67
C CYS A 101 4.11 -14.57 3.04
N LEU A 102 3.37 -14.27 4.11
CA LEU A 102 2.17 -15.00 4.50
C LEU A 102 0.98 -14.05 4.47
N TYR A 103 0.00 -14.38 3.64
CA TYR A 103 -1.19 -13.57 3.38
C TYR A 103 -2.46 -14.34 3.75
N SER A 104 -3.47 -13.63 4.30
CA SER A 104 -4.83 -14.13 4.47
C SER A 104 -5.84 -13.04 4.14
N SER A 105 -7.00 -13.45 3.62
CA SER A 105 -8.06 -12.50 3.28
C SER A 105 -9.45 -13.06 3.48
N LEU A 106 -10.34 -12.18 3.89
CA LEU A 106 -11.78 -12.33 3.76
C LEU A 106 -12.23 -11.61 2.48
N SER A 107 -12.86 -12.34 1.58
CA SER A 107 -13.36 -11.84 0.29
C SER A 107 -14.87 -11.86 0.23
N SER A 108 -15.47 -10.89 -0.46
CA SER A 108 -16.91 -10.77 -0.69
C SER A 108 -17.15 -10.15 -2.09
N ASP A 109 -18.38 -9.77 -2.39
CA ASP A 109 -18.73 -9.08 -3.62
C ASP A 109 -19.55 -7.82 -3.29
N PHE A 110 -18.99 -6.64 -3.60
CA PHE A 110 -19.63 -5.35 -3.33
C PHE A 110 -20.99 -5.19 -4.02
N GLN A 111 -21.25 -5.88 -5.12
CA GLN A 111 -22.52 -5.84 -5.81
C GLN A 111 -23.66 -6.49 -5.01
N TYR A 112 -23.32 -7.48 -4.18
CA TYR A 112 -24.29 -8.26 -3.40
C TYR A 112 -24.24 -7.97 -1.90
N MET A 113 -23.28 -7.16 -1.43
CA MET A 113 -23.22 -6.76 -0.03
C MET A 113 -24.44 -5.89 0.33
N LYS A 114 -25.17 -6.29 1.36
CA LYS A 114 -26.34 -5.60 1.89
C LYS A 114 -26.19 -5.47 3.39
N GLY A 115 -26.58 -4.32 3.92
CA GLY A 115 -26.51 -4.09 5.35
C GLY A 115 -26.72 -2.63 5.69
N HIS A 116 -26.63 -2.33 6.97
CA HIS A 116 -26.69 -0.98 7.47
C HIS A 116 -25.42 -0.21 7.09
N SER A 117 -25.60 1.00 6.55
CA SER A 117 -24.52 1.96 6.31
C SER A 117 -24.73 3.17 7.21
N GLY A 118 -23.66 3.64 7.82
CA GLY A 118 -23.66 4.78 8.73
C GLY A 118 -22.26 5.04 9.27
N LEU A 119 -22.07 6.12 10.02
CA LEU A 119 -20.78 6.58 10.53
C LEU A 119 -19.78 6.81 9.39
N ALA A 120 -19.65 8.06 8.94
CA ALA A 120 -18.69 8.45 7.92
C ALA A 120 -17.42 9.00 8.57
N THR A 121 -16.25 8.58 8.07
CA THR A 121 -14.97 9.23 8.38
C THR A 121 -14.78 10.34 7.35
N PRO A 122 -14.85 11.63 7.75
CA PRO A 122 -14.76 12.73 6.81
C PRO A 122 -13.34 12.85 6.24
N LEU A 123 -13.23 13.51 5.09
CA LEU A 123 -11.94 13.96 4.57
C LEU A 123 -11.23 14.81 5.64
N PRO A 124 -9.92 14.60 5.83
CA PRO A 124 -9.18 15.34 6.83
C PRO A 124 -9.01 16.81 6.46
N GLU A 125 -9.06 17.70 7.45
CA GLU A 125 -8.93 19.16 7.24
C GLU A 125 -7.64 19.54 6.50
N ILE A 126 -6.57 18.78 6.68
CA ILE A 126 -5.27 18.98 6.03
C ILE A 126 -5.39 19.01 4.49
N MET A 127 -6.35 18.30 3.91
CA MET A 127 -6.59 18.30 2.47
C MET A 127 -6.84 19.71 1.92
N ASN A 128 -7.50 20.57 2.71
CA ASN A 128 -7.91 21.92 2.33
C ASN A 128 -7.10 23.01 3.05
N SER A 129 -6.05 22.66 3.79
CA SER A 129 -5.25 23.63 4.57
C SER A 129 -4.39 24.52 3.67
N VAL A 130 -4.08 24.07 2.47
CA VAL A 130 -3.35 24.83 1.43
C VAL A 130 -4.00 24.59 0.06
N SER A 131 -3.75 25.51 -0.90
CA SER A 131 -4.17 25.28 -2.29
C SER A 131 -3.53 24.00 -2.83
N ARG A 132 -4.29 23.25 -3.63
CA ARG A 132 -3.82 22.03 -4.28
C ARG A 132 -2.56 22.25 -5.13
N ASP A 133 -2.43 23.41 -5.79
CA ASP A 133 -1.27 23.75 -6.62
C ASP A 133 0.03 23.87 -5.81
N ASN A 134 -0.07 23.96 -4.49
CA ASN A 134 1.08 23.98 -3.59
C ASN A 134 1.56 22.58 -3.17
N PHE A 135 0.79 21.51 -3.49
CA PHE A 135 1.23 20.15 -3.23
C PHE A 135 2.47 19.82 -4.06
N LYS A 136 3.41 19.11 -3.46
CA LYS A 136 4.70 18.78 -4.06
C LYS A 136 4.61 17.48 -4.85
N VAL A 137 4.83 17.57 -6.17
CA VAL A 137 4.85 16.37 -7.01
C VAL A 137 6.01 15.46 -6.62
N MET A 138 5.70 14.20 -6.34
CA MET A 138 6.68 13.19 -6.00
C MET A 138 7.12 12.45 -7.27
N ASN A 139 8.30 12.75 -7.77
CA ASN A 139 8.91 12.12 -8.95
C ASN A 139 10.43 12.02 -8.79
N TYR A 140 11.15 11.43 -9.75
CA TYR A 140 12.61 11.28 -9.70
C TYR A 140 13.38 12.60 -9.67
N GLU A 141 12.82 13.66 -10.23
CA GLU A 141 13.47 14.98 -10.25
C GLU A 141 13.45 15.63 -8.87
N ASN A 142 12.34 15.46 -8.17
CA ASN A 142 12.07 16.11 -6.89
C ASN A 142 12.48 15.24 -5.69
N PHE A 143 12.35 13.91 -5.79
CA PHE A 143 12.69 12.98 -4.71
C PHE A 143 14.13 12.47 -4.87
N LYS A 144 15.10 13.28 -4.44
CA LYS A 144 16.55 13.03 -4.64
C LYS A 144 17.18 12.31 -3.44
N LEU A 145 16.71 11.13 -3.10
CA LEU A 145 17.26 10.34 -2.02
C LEU A 145 17.85 9.04 -2.55
N GLY A 146 19.17 8.98 -2.57
CA GLY A 146 20.03 7.81 -2.77
C GLY A 146 19.55 6.67 -3.68
N SER A 147 18.40 6.06 -3.37
CA SER A 147 17.68 5.10 -4.21
C SER A 147 16.21 5.49 -4.27
N THR A 148 15.84 6.29 -5.26
CA THR A 148 14.45 6.65 -5.51
C THR A 148 13.67 5.39 -5.92
N PRO A 149 12.54 5.06 -5.24
CA PRO A 149 11.75 3.89 -5.58
C PRO A 149 11.20 3.97 -7.00
N SER A 150 11.31 2.88 -7.78
CA SER A 150 10.83 2.89 -9.17
C SER A 150 9.32 3.06 -9.27
N PHE A 151 8.57 2.64 -8.26
CA PHE A 151 7.11 2.72 -8.24
C PHE A 151 6.57 4.16 -8.27
N ILE A 152 7.35 5.18 -7.86
CA ILE A 152 6.87 6.58 -7.93
C ILE A 152 6.60 7.07 -9.36
N GLN A 153 7.13 6.40 -10.37
CA GLN A 153 6.81 6.70 -11.77
C GLN A 153 5.53 6.00 -12.26
N GLN A 154 4.99 5.09 -11.46
CA GLN A 154 3.85 4.27 -11.85
C GLN A 154 2.51 4.85 -11.37
N LEU A 155 2.52 6.00 -10.72
CA LEU A 155 1.33 6.74 -10.29
C LEU A 155 1.64 8.24 -10.21
N ASP A 156 0.61 9.05 -10.34
CA ASP A 156 0.71 10.48 -10.04
C ASP A 156 0.48 10.69 -8.56
N MET A 157 1.48 11.23 -7.87
CA MET A 157 1.41 11.51 -6.43
C MET A 157 1.85 12.93 -6.15
N SER A 158 1.02 13.68 -5.44
CA SER A 158 1.32 15.03 -4.97
C SER A 158 1.13 15.10 -3.47
N VAL A 159 2.22 15.41 -2.75
CA VAL A 159 2.30 15.38 -1.28
C VAL A 159 2.11 16.78 -0.71
N HIS A 160 1.41 16.87 0.42
CA HIS A 160 1.23 18.12 1.16
C HIS A 160 2.59 18.77 1.48
N PRO A 161 2.79 20.10 1.29
CA PRO A 161 4.10 20.72 1.44
C PRO A 161 4.72 20.49 2.82
N ASP A 162 3.94 20.49 3.90
CA ASP A 162 4.44 20.23 5.26
C ASP A 162 4.86 18.75 5.47
N HIS A 163 4.51 17.85 4.55
CA HIS A 163 4.83 16.43 4.61
C HIS A 163 5.89 16.01 3.57
N ALA A 164 6.32 16.94 2.72
CA ALA A 164 7.36 16.73 1.72
C ALA A 164 8.76 16.94 2.33
N TRP A 165 9.15 16.08 3.27
CA TRP A 165 10.37 16.19 4.06
C TRP A 165 11.66 16.26 3.23
N TRP A 166 11.66 15.76 2.01
CA TRP A 166 12.80 15.82 1.06
C TRP A 166 12.97 17.18 0.37
N ASP A 167 11.97 18.06 0.42
CA ASP A 167 11.92 19.38 -0.26
C ASP A 167 11.97 20.56 0.72
N ARG A 168 12.35 20.33 1.98
CA ARG A 168 12.44 21.37 2.98
C ARG A 168 13.71 21.27 3.82
N GLU A 169 14.16 22.38 4.39
CA GLU A 169 15.12 22.33 5.49
C GLU A 169 14.46 21.62 6.68
N LEU A 170 15.14 20.60 7.19
CA LEU A 170 14.63 19.79 8.30
C LEU A 170 14.67 20.61 9.60
N SER A 171 13.61 21.36 9.87
CA SER A 171 13.30 21.84 11.21
C SER A 171 12.36 20.81 11.85
N THR A 172 12.86 20.07 12.82
CA THR A 172 12.15 18.93 13.42
C THR A 172 11.11 19.35 14.47
N ASP A 173 11.13 20.60 14.91
CA ASP A 173 10.42 21.01 16.13
C ASP A 173 8.89 21.04 16.00
N HIS A 174 8.33 21.04 14.78
CA HIS A 174 6.89 21.17 14.54
C HIS A 174 6.32 20.15 13.54
N ALA A 175 7.12 19.23 13.05
CA ALA A 175 6.64 18.25 12.07
C ALA A 175 6.00 17.02 12.73
N ASP A 176 4.81 16.69 12.29
CA ASP A 176 4.14 15.44 12.65
C ASP A 176 4.73 14.28 11.86
N ALA A 177 4.67 13.06 12.44
CA ALA A 177 4.93 11.83 11.72
C ALA A 177 3.73 11.50 10.82
N ARG A 178 3.50 12.32 9.80
CA ARG A 178 2.33 12.29 8.92
C ARG A 178 2.75 12.48 7.45
N CYS A 179 1.98 11.88 6.55
CA CYS A 179 2.07 12.11 5.12
C CYS A 179 0.67 12.10 4.51
N SER A 180 0.31 13.18 3.80
CA SER A 180 -0.97 13.31 3.12
C SER A 180 -0.73 13.63 1.66
N ALA A 181 -1.44 12.98 0.75
CA ALA A 181 -1.20 13.12 -0.68
C ALA A 181 -2.47 12.93 -1.51
N TYR A 182 -2.50 13.58 -2.67
CA TYR A 182 -3.36 13.19 -3.79
C TYR A 182 -2.69 12.08 -4.59
N LEU A 183 -3.49 11.10 -5.01
CA LEU A 183 -3.04 9.94 -5.79
C LEU A 183 -3.92 9.77 -7.02
N GLU A 184 -3.34 9.36 -8.14
CA GLU A 184 -4.07 8.93 -9.33
C GLU A 184 -3.25 7.90 -10.10
N LEU A 185 -3.89 6.84 -10.61
CA LEU A 185 -3.34 6.00 -11.67
C LEU A 185 -4.05 6.37 -12.97
N GLN A 186 -3.29 6.94 -13.90
CA GLN A 186 -3.84 7.37 -15.19
C GLN A 186 -4.42 6.20 -15.97
N GLY A 187 -5.65 6.39 -16.50
CA GLY A 187 -6.30 5.45 -17.40
C GLY A 187 -7.44 4.63 -16.80
N GLY A 188 -7.62 4.62 -15.47
CA GLY A 188 -8.70 3.86 -14.82
C GLY A 188 -9.15 4.43 -13.49
N VAL A 189 -10.20 3.84 -12.94
CA VAL A 189 -10.62 4.02 -11.55
C VAL A 189 -10.04 2.87 -10.75
N ALA A 190 -9.54 3.12 -9.55
CA ALA A 190 -8.90 2.10 -8.73
C ALA A 190 -9.86 0.95 -8.41
N ASP A 191 -9.45 -0.25 -8.73
CA ASP A 191 -10.09 -1.49 -8.31
C ASP A 191 -9.53 -1.98 -6.95
N THR A 192 -9.94 -3.17 -6.50
CA THR A 192 -9.46 -3.74 -5.23
C THR A 192 -7.96 -4.05 -5.24
N PHE A 193 -7.37 -4.34 -6.39
CA PHE A 193 -5.93 -4.61 -6.52
C PHE A 193 -5.13 -3.31 -6.40
N VAL A 194 -5.59 -2.26 -7.09
CA VAL A 194 -5.00 -0.92 -6.96
C VAL A 194 -5.12 -0.40 -5.53
N LEU A 195 -6.29 -0.55 -4.87
CA LEU A 195 -6.45 -0.13 -3.47
C LEU A 195 -5.54 -0.93 -2.52
N SER A 196 -5.32 -2.23 -2.79
CA SER A 196 -4.34 -3.04 -2.05
C SER A 196 -2.92 -2.51 -2.22
N TYR A 197 -2.52 -2.15 -3.45
CA TYR A 197 -1.24 -1.53 -3.73
C TYR A 197 -1.08 -0.18 -3.02
N LEU A 198 -2.09 0.69 -3.11
CA LEU A 198 -2.08 2.02 -2.51
C LEU A 198 -2.10 1.99 -0.96
N SER A 199 -2.50 0.88 -0.35
CA SER A 199 -2.53 0.74 1.12
C SER A 199 -1.14 0.79 1.78
N ASP A 200 -0.06 0.64 1.00
CA ASP A 200 1.35 0.68 1.42
C ASP A 200 2.14 1.76 0.66
N ILE A 201 1.46 2.67 -0.05
CA ILE A 201 2.12 3.57 -1.02
C ILE A 201 2.88 4.72 -0.37
N LEU A 202 2.46 5.16 0.82
CA LEU A 202 3.11 6.28 1.49
C LEU A 202 4.52 5.92 1.95
N PRO A 203 5.50 6.83 1.81
CA PRO A 203 6.77 6.65 2.49
C PRO A 203 6.55 6.53 4.00
N PRO A 204 7.48 5.90 4.74
CA PRO A 204 7.38 5.83 6.19
C PRO A 204 7.20 7.21 6.78
N VAL A 205 6.01 7.48 7.35
CA VAL A 205 5.60 8.84 7.81
C VAL A 205 6.49 9.41 8.90
N VAL A 206 7.21 8.56 9.62
CA VAL A 206 8.20 8.96 10.62
C VAL A 206 9.35 9.77 10.01
N GLN A 207 9.63 9.59 8.71
CA GLN A 207 10.64 10.39 8.00
C GLN A 207 10.23 11.86 7.88
N ASN A 208 8.93 12.17 7.92
CA ASN A 208 8.49 13.56 7.94
C ASN A 208 8.94 14.30 9.21
N LYS A 209 9.02 13.59 10.33
CA LYS A 209 9.46 14.15 11.61
C LYS A 209 10.98 14.08 11.80
N TYR A 210 11.59 12.95 11.46
CA TYR A 210 12.99 12.67 11.80
C TYR A 210 13.95 12.75 10.60
N GLY A 211 13.45 13.03 9.39
CA GLY A 211 14.24 13.00 8.16
C GLY A 211 14.56 11.57 7.70
N PRO A 212 15.58 11.41 6.84
CA PRO A 212 15.94 10.11 6.29
C PRO A 212 16.52 9.19 7.38
N LEU A 213 15.79 8.13 7.70
CA LEU A 213 16.15 7.12 8.70
C LEU A 213 16.72 5.83 8.06
N GLY A 214 16.98 5.82 6.74
CA GLY A 214 17.44 4.65 6.01
C GLY A 214 16.29 3.67 5.70
N TRP A 215 16.62 2.37 5.69
CA TRP A 215 15.64 1.33 5.36
C TRP A 215 14.69 1.07 6.53
N ILE A 216 13.39 1.18 6.26
CA ILE A 216 12.32 0.96 7.22
C ILE A 216 11.36 -0.10 6.63
N PRO A 217 11.59 -1.40 6.89
CA PRO A 217 10.73 -2.45 6.38
C PRO A 217 9.37 -2.45 7.07
N THR A 218 8.31 -2.68 6.29
CA THR A 218 7.01 -3.12 6.79
C THR A 218 7.10 -4.60 7.18
N LEU A 219 6.69 -4.94 8.38
CA LEU A 219 6.71 -6.31 8.91
C LEU A 219 5.34 -6.97 8.78
N ALA A 220 4.27 -6.20 8.97
CA ALA A 220 2.89 -6.64 8.82
C ALA A 220 2.03 -5.49 8.30
N LEU A 221 1.05 -5.82 7.47
CA LEU A 221 0.10 -4.85 6.93
C LEU A 221 -1.30 -5.45 6.94
N THR A 222 -2.25 -4.71 7.51
CA THR A 222 -3.68 -4.97 7.38
C THR A 222 -4.30 -3.93 6.46
N CYS A 223 -5.05 -4.37 5.45
CA CYS A 223 -5.81 -3.50 4.55
C CYS A 223 -7.29 -3.87 4.60
N ASN A 224 -8.17 -2.88 4.74
CA ASN A 224 -9.62 -3.05 4.67
C ASN A 224 -10.16 -2.18 3.54
N ILE A 225 -10.72 -2.81 2.52
CA ILE A 225 -11.41 -2.11 1.43
C ILE A 225 -12.89 -2.02 1.78
N ARG A 226 -13.41 -0.79 1.84
CA ARG A 226 -14.76 -0.48 2.30
C ARG A 226 -15.75 -0.43 1.15
N GLN A 227 -15.31 0.14 0.01
CA GLN A 227 -16.07 0.28 -1.22
C GLN A 227 -15.12 0.62 -2.37
N LEU A 228 -15.59 0.51 -3.60
CA LEU A 228 -14.85 1.00 -4.77
C LEU A 228 -15.02 2.52 -4.88
N PRO A 229 -13.97 3.26 -5.26
CA PRO A 229 -14.05 4.69 -5.46
C PRO A 229 -14.95 5.05 -6.65
N GLN A 230 -15.56 6.24 -6.60
CA GLN A 230 -16.36 6.80 -7.68
C GLN A 230 -15.53 7.77 -8.55
N THR A 231 -14.37 8.18 -8.08
CA THR A 231 -13.46 9.12 -8.76
C THR A 231 -12.12 8.48 -9.06
N LYS A 232 -11.43 8.93 -10.12
CA LYS A 232 -10.09 8.44 -10.48
C LYS A 232 -9.06 8.88 -9.47
N GLN A 233 -9.18 10.15 -9.04
CA GLN A 233 -8.29 10.72 -8.05
C GLN A 233 -8.74 10.33 -6.66
N LEU A 234 -7.76 10.04 -5.81
CA LEU A 234 -7.91 9.67 -4.42
C LEU A 234 -7.11 10.64 -3.53
N PHE A 235 -7.49 10.70 -2.27
CA PHE A 235 -6.71 11.35 -1.24
C PHE A 235 -6.32 10.32 -0.18
N ILE A 236 -5.05 10.30 0.20
CA ILE A 236 -4.53 9.42 1.26
C ILE A 236 -3.94 10.26 2.39
N ASP A 237 -4.17 9.81 3.61
CA ASP A 237 -3.61 10.41 4.81
C ASP A 237 -3.07 9.32 5.73
N GLY A 238 -1.78 9.37 6.02
CA GLY A 238 -1.07 8.42 6.86
C GLY A 238 -0.45 9.10 8.09
N LEU A 239 -0.54 8.44 9.24
CA LEU A 239 -0.07 8.97 10.53
C LEU A 239 0.54 7.85 11.38
N ALA A 240 1.68 8.15 12.03
CA ALA A 240 2.21 7.37 13.15
C ALA A 240 2.13 8.21 14.43
N LYS A 241 1.73 7.59 15.54
CA LYS A 241 1.53 8.27 16.82
C LYS A 241 2.59 7.97 17.86
N ASP A 242 3.18 6.80 17.77
CA ASP A 242 4.16 6.30 18.74
C ASP A 242 5.29 5.54 18.04
N ILE A 243 6.48 5.59 18.63
CA ILE A 243 7.63 4.76 18.26
C ILE A 243 8.17 4.14 19.54
N SER A 244 8.17 2.82 19.61
CA SER A 244 8.66 2.08 20.77
C SER A 244 9.68 1.03 20.34
N ASN A 245 10.92 1.13 20.86
CA ASN A 245 12.03 0.22 20.53
C ASN A 245 12.29 0.07 19.01
N GLY A 246 12.09 1.17 18.26
CA GLY A 246 12.23 1.21 16.81
C GLY A 246 11.01 0.70 16.04
N TYR A 247 9.99 0.15 16.70
CA TYR A 247 8.73 -0.24 16.06
C TYR A 247 7.72 0.89 16.12
N PHE A 248 6.91 1.00 15.08
CA PHE A 248 5.78 1.94 15.03
C PHE A 248 4.67 1.39 14.14
N GLU A 249 3.44 1.80 14.43
CA GLU A 249 2.31 1.60 13.53
C GLU A 249 2.08 2.86 12.70
N GLN A 250 1.84 2.66 11.40
CA GLN A 250 1.36 3.70 10.49
C GLN A 250 -0.07 3.37 10.07
N ASP A 251 -0.99 4.24 10.46
CA ASP A 251 -2.39 4.19 10.02
C ASP A 251 -2.56 5.00 8.75
N CYS A 252 -3.23 4.45 7.75
CA CYS A 252 -3.60 5.17 6.54
C CYS A 252 -5.09 5.04 6.24
N ASN A 253 -5.66 6.14 5.78
CA ASN A 253 -7.01 6.18 5.23
C ASN A 253 -6.95 6.69 3.79
N ILE A 254 -7.78 6.11 2.93
CA ILE A 254 -7.89 6.50 1.51
C ILE A 254 -9.34 6.86 1.23
N TRP A 255 -9.54 8.05 0.67
CA TRP A 255 -10.85 8.56 0.23
C TRP A 255 -10.85 8.78 -1.27
N ASP A 256 -12.03 8.68 -1.87
CA ASP A 256 -12.27 9.28 -3.18
C ASP A 256 -12.60 10.77 -3.04
N MET A 257 -12.67 11.48 -4.16
CA MET A 257 -12.90 12.94 -4.16
C MET A 257 -14.35 13.33 -3.87
N ASP A 258 -15.28 12.37 -3.81
CA ASP A 258 -16.65 12.56 -3.34
C ASP A 258 -16.76 12.45 -1.79
N GLY A 259 -15.62 12.20 -1.12
CA GLY A 259 -15.53 12.11 0.34
C GLY A 259 -15.84 10.72 0.91
N ASN A 260 -15.94 9.71 0.07
CA ASN A 260 -16.16 8.34 0.52
C ASN A 260 -14.84 7.71 0.99
N LEU A 261 -14.81 7.18 2.20
CA LEU A 261 -13.70 6.34 2.67
C LEU A 261 -13.71 5.01 1.92
N VAL A 262 -12.72 4.80 1.04
CA VAL A 262 -12.67 3.60 0.18
C VAL A 262 -11.79 2.50 0.76
N ALA A 263 -10.71 2.85 1.46
CA ALA A 263 -9.86 1.88 2.14
C ALA A 263 -9.21 2.45 3.41
N THR A 264 -8.84 1.54 4.32
CA THR A 264 -8.01 1.83 5.48
C THR A 264 -6.90 0.81 5.57
N SER A 265 -5.72 1.21 6.03
CA SER A 265 -4.64 0.27 6.33
C SER A 265 -3.94 0.62 7.64
N ARG A 266 -3.36 -0.41 8.26
CA ARG A 266 -2.42 -0.28 9.37
C ARG A 266 -1.23 -1.19 9.10
N GLN A 267 -0.03 -0.62 9.12
CA GLN A 267 1.20 -1.39 9.03
C GLN A 267 1.98 -1.31 10.34
N LEU A 268 2.65 -2.40 10.69
CA LEU A 268 3.72 -2.42 11.66
C LEU A 268 5.04 -2.36 10.91
N ALA A 269 5.84 -1.35 11.19
CA ALA A 269 7.15 -1.15 10.58
C ALA A 269 8.26 -1.01 11.64
N LYS A 270 9.52 -1.13 11.21
CA LYS A 270 10.68 -1.06 12.10
C LYS A 270 11.78 -0.18 11.51
N ILE A 271 12.27 0.77 12.31
CA ILE A 271 13.46 1.55 12.02
C ILE A 271 14.69 0.68 12.35
N LEU A 272 15.49 0.33 11.34
CA LEU A 272 16.64 -0.59 11.51
C LEU A 272 17.93 0.08 11.95
N LYS A 273 18.10 1.39 11.71
CA LYS A 273 19.30 2.16 12.09
C LYS A 273 18.88 3.51 12.65
N SER A 274 19.21 3.75 13.92
CA SER A 274 19.04 5.06 14.54
C SER A 274 19.89 5.24 15.81
N GLU A 275 21.16 4.82 15.81
CA GLU A 275 21.97 5.02 17.01
C GLU A 275 22.42 6.47 17.25
N GLU A 276 22.25 7.41 16.28
CA GLU A 276 22.77 8.79 16.42
C GLU A 276 21.75 9.92 16.24
N LYS A 277 20.49 9.69 15.87
CA LYS A 277 19.54 10.78 15.50
C LYS A 277 18.26 10.90 16.34
N ILE A 278 18.06 10.04 17.33
CA ILE A 278 16.85 10.08 18.20
C ILE A 278 17.19 10.59 19.62
N SER A 279 18.40 11.04 19.87
CA SER A 279 18.77 11.65 21.15
C SER A 279 18.54 13.16 21.08
N SER A 280 17.38 13.60 21.45
CA SER A 280 17.00 14.84 22.17
C SER A 280 15.58 15.25 21.90
#